data_769803e803ed3f3eb2500ffd5756961a
#
_entry.id   769803e803ed3f3eb2500ffd5756961a
#
_cell.length_a   1.000
_cell.length_b   1.000
_cell.length_c   1.000
_cell.angle_alpha   90.00
_cell.angle_beta   90.00
_cell.angle_gamma   90.00
#
_symmetry.space_group_name_H-M   'P 1'
#
loop_
_entity.id
_entity.type
_entity.pdbx_description
1 polymer ?
#
loop_
_entity_poly.entity_id
_entity_poly.type
_entity_poly.pdbx_seq_one_letter_code
_entity_poly.pdbx_strand_id
1 'polypeptide(L)'
;KVALIEKSPDSGGAGVQTGTLPSKALKETALYFSRVYEKQIYEQFNHHSRKTKHEQFTYRRDVARSDMQKEVENNLLRHKVDVYRGFASFIDEHHIHIKGNEDLIIEGKNILIATGSYPVNPSEIPFDGKRIHDSDTILKIKRFPVSLCVLGAGVIGCEYATIYAAMGVKVYLINNRDRILPFLDSEISEALVRQMKNQGIEILFNTS
;
A
#
# COMPACT_ATOMS: atom_id res chain seq x y z
N LYS A 1 24.08 23.24 -1.90
CA LYS A 1 22.98 23.17 -0.92
C LYS A 1 21.81 22.46 -1.59
N VAL A 2 21.06 21.63 -0.85
CA VAL A 2 19.89 20.88 -1.38
C VAL A 2 18.66 21.29 -0.57
N ALA A 3 17.54 21.49 -1.27
CA ALA A 3 16.25 21.74 -0.69
C ALA A 3 15.26 20.62 -1.07
N LEU A 4 14.44 20.18 -0.14
CA LEU A 4 13.31 19.29 -0.37
C LEU A 4 12.01 20.03 -0.05
N ILE A 5 11.06 19.99 -0.99
CA ILE A 5 9.73 20.57 -0.77
C ILE A 5 8.75 19.42 -0.66
N GLU A 6 8.01 19.34 0.44
CA GLU A 6 7.05 18.26 0.72
C GLU A 6 5.71 18.85 1.19
N LYS A 7 4.63 18.50 0.49
CA LYS A 7 3.28 18.95 0.83
C LYS A 7 2.64 18.17 1.98
N SER A 8 3.06 16.92 2.17
CA SER A 8 2.53 16.06 3.24
C SER A 8 3.18 16.40 4.57
N PRO A 9 2.46 16.35 5.70
CA PRO A 9 3.07 16.46 7.02
C PRO A 9 4.04 15.30 7.31
N ASP A 10 3.79 14.13 6.73
CA ASP A 10 4.57 12.92 6.91
C ASP A 10 5.58 12.73 5.78
N SER A 11 6.83 12.47 6.12
CA SER A 11 7.91 12.22 5.16
C SER A 11 7.89 10.78 4.65
N GLY A 12 8.51 10.54 3.47
CA GLY A 12 8.70 9.20 2.91
C GLY A 12 7.78 8.83 1.75
N GLY A 13 6.81 9.70 1.42
CA GLY A 13 5.91 9.52 0.26
C GLY A 13 5.12 8.21 0.29
N ALA A 14 4.60 7.80 -0.87
CA ALA A 14 3.79 6.58 -0.99
C ALA A 14 4.54 5.31 -0.55
N GLY A 15 5.85 5.23 -0.79
CA GLY A 15 6.65 4.05 -0.43
C GLY A 15 6.63 3.73 1.07
N VAL A 16 6.62 4.75 1.92
CA VAL A 16 6.60 4.62 3.38
C VAL A 16 5.17 4.67 3.93
N GLN A 17 4.33 5.55 3.38
CA GLN A 17 3.04 5.88 4.00
C GLN A 17 1.90 4.96 3.56
N THR A 18 1.82 4.59 2.28
CA THR A 18 0.64 3.91 1.74
C THR A 18 0.95 2.72 0.82
N GLY A 19 2.14 2.66 0.24
CA GLY A 19 2.48 1.66 -0.77
C GLY A 19 3.30 0.48 -0.24
N THR A 20 4.56 0.44 -0.64
CA THR A 20 5.44 -0.73 -0.51
C THR A 20 5.63 -1.23 0.93
N LEU A 21 5.98 -0.33 1.86
CA LEU A 21 6.27 -0.74 3.23
C LEU A 21 5.02 -1.19 3.99
N PRO A 22 3.89 -0.43 3.98
CA PRO A 22 2.68 -0.85 4.65
C PRO A 22 2.14 -2.20 4.18
N SER A 23 2.06 -2.44 2.87
CA SER A 23 1.51 -3.69 2.33
C SER A 23 2.38 -4.90 2.68
N LYS A 24 3.72 -4.76 2.64
CA LYS A 24 4.63 -5.84 3.03
C LYS A 24 4.55 -6.16 4.51
N ALA A 25 4.48 -5.16 5.37
CA ALA A 25 4.30 -5.37 6.81
C ALA A 25 2.97 -6.08 7.12
N LEU A 26 1.87 -5.71 6.43
CA LEU A 26 0.60 -6.40 6.54
C LEU A 26 0.68 -7.84 6.02
N LYS A 27 1.38 -8.07 4.90
CA LYS A 27 1.57 -9.42 4.33
C LYS A 27 2.31 -10.34 5.30
N GLU A 28 3.42 -9.88 5.87
CA GLU A 28 4.17 -10.65 6.86
C GLU A 28 3.33 -10.97 8.11
N THR A 29 2.58 -9.98 8.60
CA THR A 29 1.67 -10.16 9.73
C THR A 29 0.56 -11.15 9.40
N ALA A 30 -0.04 -11.06 8.21
CA ALA A 30 -1.06 -11.99 7.75
C ALA A 30 -0.53 -13.43 7.66
N LEU A 31 0.67 -13.62 7.13
CA LEU A 31 1.33 -14.93 7.06
C LEU A 31 1.61 -15.51 8.45
N TYR A 32 2.05 -14.67 9.39
CA TYR A 32 2.27 -15.09 10.78
C TYR A 32 0.97 -15.57 11.44
N PHE A 33 -0.13 -14.82 11.29
CA PHE A 33 -1.40 -15.16 11.91
C PHE A 33 -2.19 -16.25 11.18
N SER A 34 -2.01 -16.41 9.87
CA SER A 34 -2.74 -17.42 9.08
C SER A 34 -2.27 -18.85 9.32
N ARG A 35 -1.23 -19.03 10.13
CA ARG A 35 -0.63 -20.36 10.41
C ARG A 35 -0.14 -21.10 9.16
N VAL A 36 0.13 -20.39 8.08
CA VAL A 36 0.71 -21.01 6.88
C VAL A 36 2.01 -21.73 7.24
N TYR A 37 2.79 -21.16 8.17
CA TYR A 37 4.00 -21.80 8.70
C TYR A 37 3.70 -22.91 9.71
N GLU A 38 2.64 -22.80 10.52
CA GLU A 38 2.24 -23.83 11.49
C GLU A 38 1.66 -25.08 10.84
N LYS A 39 0.93 -24.94 9.72
CA LYS A 39 0.41 -26.09 8.97
C LYS A 39 1.51 -27.01 8.41
N GLN A 40 2.68 -26.46 8.11
CA GLN A 40 3.82 -27.25 7.65
C GLN A 40 4.57 -27.97 8.78
N ILE A 41 4.43 -27.50 10.02
CA ILE A 41 5.20 -28.01 11.18
C ILE A 41 4.32 -28.81 12.15
N TYR A 42 3.00 -28.50 12.25
CA TYR A 42 2.10 -29.04 13.29
C TYR A 42 0.74 -29.50 12.74
N GLU A 43 0.69 -30.40 11.78
CA GLU A 43 -0.59 -31.00 11.32
C GLU A 43 -1.36 -31.77 12.42
N GLN A 44 -0.78 -31.96 13.61
CA GLN A 44 -1.32 -32.80 14.68
C GLN A 44 -2.00 -32.04 15.84
N PHE A 45 -1.99 -30.71 15.86
CA PHE A 45 -2.59 -29.97 16.98
C PHE A 45 -3.82 -29.16 16.54
N ASN A 46 -5.00 -29.59 17.03
CA ASN A 46 -6.26 -28.84 16.95
C ASN A 46 -6.14 -27.53 17.72
N HIS A 47 -5.76 -26.44 17.05
CA HIS A 47 -5.75 -25.12 17.65
C HIS A 47 -7.03 -24.35 17.30
N HIS A 48 -7.75 -23.95 18.34
CA HIS A 48 -8.84 -23.00 18.26
C HIS A 48 -8.36 -21.70 17.59
N SER A 49 -9.04 -21.29 16.53
CA SER A 49 -8.72 -20.05 15.81
C SER A 49 -8.85 -18.86 16.78
N ARG A 50 -7.75 -18.30 17.24
CA ARG A 50 -7.76 -16.98 17.88
C ARG A 50 -8.15 -15.98 16.81
N LYS A 51 -9.33 -15.36 16.91
CA LYS A 51 -9.70 -14.21 16.10
C LYS A 51 -8.68 -13.11 16.38
N THR A 52 -7.75 -12.88 15.45
CA THR A 52 -6.78 -11.80 15.53
C THR A 52 -7.53 -10.48 15.51
N LYS A 53 -7.29 -9.63 16.49
CA LYS A 53 -7.85 -8.28 16.50
C LYS A 53 -7.20 -7.48 15.37
N HIS A 54 -7.98 -6.69 14.68
CA HIS A 54 -7.49 -5.82 13.59
C HIS A 54 -6.34 -4.92 14.04
N GLU A 55 -6.35 -4.45 15.28
CA GLU A 55 -5.27 -3.66 15.87
C GLU A 55 -3.93 -4.39 15.90
N GLN A 56 -3.93 -5.68 16.24
CA GLN A 56 -2.72 -6.51 16.22
C GLN A 56 -2.20 -6.72 14.79
N PHE A 57 -3.12 -6.87 13.82
CA PHE A 57 -2.77 -7.00 12.41
C PHE A 57 -2.09 -5.74 11.86
N THR A 58 -2.56 -4.55 12.27
CA THR A 58 -2.03 -3.28 11.77
C THR A 58 -0.82 -2.77 12.55
N TYR A 59 -0.60 -3.25 13.78
CA TYR A 59 0.45 -2.75 14.68
C TYR A 59 1.84 -2.73 14.05
N ARG A 60 2.28 -3.86 13.47
CA ARG A 60 3.61 -3.95 12.84
C ARG A 60 3.78 -2.99 11.66
N ARG A 61 2.72 -2.78 10.89
CA ARG A 61 2.69 -1.78 9.82
C ARG A 61 2.93 -0.38 10.36
N ASP A 62 2.24 -0.02 11.45
CA ASP A 62 2.31 1.33 12.01
C ASP A 62 3.68 1.59 12.66
N VAL A 63 4.27 0.59 13.31
CA VAL A 63 5.64 0.64 13.82
C VAL A 63 6.64 0.80 12.67
N ALA A 64 6.59 -0.07 11.66
CA ALA A 64 7.51 -0.02 10.53
C ALA A 64 7.44 1.33 9.78
N ARG A 65 6.22 1.87 9.59
CA ARG A 65 6.01 3.18 8.99
C ARG A 65 6.66 4.30 9.82
N SER A 66 6.42 4.30 11.13
CA SER A 66 7.00 5.30 12.04
C SER A 66 8.51 5.26 12.06
N ASP A 67 9.10 4.07 12.10
CA ASP A 67 10.55 3.91 12.15
C ASP A 67 11.21 4.34 10.83
N MET A 68 10.64 3.97 9.69
CA MET A 68 11.14 4.40 8.39
C MET A 68 10.99 5.91 8.18
N GLN A 69 9.89 6.50 8.64
CA GLN A 69 9.71 7.96 8.59
C GLN A 69 10.81 8.68 9.38
N LYS A 70 11.11 8.22 10.59
CA LYS A 70 12.20 8.77 11.41
C LYS A 70 13.56 8.60 10.74
N GLU A 71 13.79 7.45 10.09
CA GLU A 71 15.04 7.21 9.37
C GLU A 71 15.20 8.19 8.19
N VAL A 72 14.14 8.41 7.41
CA VAL A 72 14.14 9.43 6.34
C VAL A 72 14.45 10.81 6.90
N GLU A 73 13.78 11.23 7.98
CA GLU A 73 13.99 12.53 8.59
C GLU A 73 15.42 12.70 9.15
N ASN A 74 15.95 11.68 9.82
CA ASN A 74 17.32 11.65 10.29
C ASN A 74 18.35 11.72 9.15
N ASN A 75 18.08 11.06 8.03
CA ASN A 75 18.93 11.13 6.85
C ASN A 75 18.93 12.54 6.23
N LEU A 76 17.78 13.18 6.11
CA LEU A 76 17.67 14.55 5.63
C LEU A 76 18.49 15.51 6.52
N LEU A 77 18.37 15.39 7.84
CA LEU A 77 19.14 16.19 8.80
C LEU A 77 20.65 15.94 8.68
N ARG A 78 21.07 14.67 8.62
CA ARG A 78 22.48 14.28 8.49
C ARG A 78 23.12 14.82 7.23
N HIS A 79 22.38 14.86 6.13
CA HIS A 79 22.84 15.41 4.86
C HIS A 79 22.60 16.92 4.71
N LYS A 80 22.11 17.58 5.77
CA LYS A 80 21.86 19.04 5.80
C LYS A 80 20.97 19.50 4.66
N VAL A 81 19.91 18.73 4.37
CA VAL A 81 18.88 19.08 3.40
C VAL A 81 17.91 20.05 4.05
N ASP A 82 17.67 21.20 3.43
CA ASP A 82 16.67 22.16 3.88
C ASP A 82 15.28 21.62 3.49
N VAL A 83 14.39 21.42 4.46
CA VAL A 83 13.04 20.88 4.23
C VAL A 83 12.01 22.00 4.35
N TYR A 84 11.28 22.23 3.25
CA TYR A 84 10.18 23.20 3.19
C TYR A 84 8.85 22.46 3.12
N ARG A 85 7.90 22.83 3.98
CA ARG A 85 6.56 22.24 3.99
C ARG A 85 5.60 23.13 3.20
N GLY A 86 5.05 22.58 2.12
CA GLY A 86 4.12 23.30 1.27
C GLY A 86 3.95 22.68 -0.12
N PHE A 87 3.07 23.26 -0.88
CA PHE A 87 2.82 22.87 -2.27
C PHE A 87 3.75 23.65 -3.21
N ALA A 88 4.53 22.92 -4.00
CA ALA A 88 5.48 23.50 -4.95
C ALA A 88 4.83 23.71 -6.31
N SER A 89 5.07 24.87 -6.92
CA SER A 89 4.74 25.17 -8.32
C SER A 89 5.87 25.94 -9.00
N PHE A 90 6.09 25.69 -10.28
CA PHE A 90 7.04 26.43 -11.06
C PHE A 90 6.57 27.87 -11.33
N ILE A 91 7.45 28.84 -11.16
CA ILE A 91 7.32 30.18 -11.69
C ILE A 91 7.99 30.24 -13.06
N ASP A 92 9.21 29.72 -13.14
CA ASP A 92 10.00 29.57 -14.35
C ASP A 92 10.95 28.35 -14.20
N GLU A 93 11.92 28.18 -15.09
CA GLU A 93 12.83 27.02 -15.10
C GLU A 93 13.76 26.90 -13.89
N HIS A 94 13.91 27.99 -13.11
CA HIS A 94 14.79 28.04 -11.94
C HIS A 94 14.10 28.47 -10.66
N HIS A 95 12.88 29.01 -10.71
CA HIS A 95 12.18 29.51 -9.54
C HIS A 95 10.94 28.66 -9.20
N ILE A 96 10.89 28.25 -7.94
CA ILE A 96 9.77 27.50 -7.37
C ILE A 96 9.06 28.35 -6.33
N HIS A 97 7.76 28.52 -6.50
CA HIS A 97 6.87 29.06 -5.48
C HIS A 97 6.42 27.92 -4.56
N ILE A 98 6.59 28.10 -3.26
CA ILE A 98 6.16 27.19 -2.19
C ILE A 98 5.00 27.84 -1.47
N LYS A 99 3.79 27.29 -1.66
CA LYS A 99 2.60 27.71 -0.94
C LYS A 99 2.43 26.82 0.29
N GLY A 100 2.67 27.39 1.49
CA GLY A 100 2.60 26.69 2.77
C GLY A 100 2.07 27.59 3.88
N ASN A 101 2.63 27.47 5.09
CA ASN A 101 2.34 28.40 6.18
C ASN A 101 2.83 29.82 5.85
N GLU A 102 3.89 29.91 5.12
CA GLU A 102 4.44 31.14 4.53
C GLU A 102 4.64 30.89 3.04
N ASP A 103 4.36 31.91 2.22
CA ASP A 103 4.64 31.86 0.78
C ASP A 103 6.09 32.22 0.55
N LEU A 104 6.83 31.31 -0.06
CA LEU A 104 8.27 31.46 -0.33
C LEU A 104 8.56 31.25 -1.81
N ILE A 105 9.56 31.96 -2.33
CA ILE A 105 10.14 31.69 -3.63
C ILE A 105 11.59 31.28 -3.40
N ILE A 106 11.97 30.15 -3.96
CA ILE A 106 13.34 29.64 -3.93
C ILE A 106 13.88 29.47 -5.33
N GLU A 107 15.17 29.71 -5.49
CA GLU A 107 15.90 29.50 -6.75
C GLU A 107 16.65 28.16 -6.69
N GLY A 108 16.57 27.39 -7.77
CA GLY A 108 17.29 26.13 -7.94
C GLY A 108 18.01 26.07 -9.30
N LYS A 109 19.33 25.82 -9.27
CA LYS A 109 20.10 25.59 -10.50
C LYS A 109 19.60 24.34 -11.26
N ASN A 110 19.24 23.30 -10.52
CA ASN A 110 18.67 22.07 -11.04
C ASN A 110 17.46 21.69 -10.16
N ILE A 111 16.37 21.31 -10.78
CA ILE A 111 15.13 20.95 -10.10
C ILE A 111 14.77 19.52 -10.47
N LEU A 112 14.63 18.65 -9.45
CA LEU A 112 14.18 17.26 -9.59
C LEU A 112 12.71 17.17 -9.24
N ILE A 113 11.88 16.73 -10.18
CA ILE A 113 10.46 16.46 -9.96
C ILE A 113 10.31 15.04 -9.42
N ALA A 114 10.04 14.91 -8.12
CA ALA A 114 9.86 13.65 -7.42
C ALA A 114 8.53 13.66 -6.64
N THR A 115 7.43 14.03 -7.30
CA THR A 115 6.13 14.31 -6.70
C THR A 115 5.34 13.05 -6.30
N GLY A 116 5.90 11.87 -6.58
CA GLY A 116 5.31 10.59 -6.20
C GLY A 116 4.11 10.18 -7.06
N SER A 117 3.31 9.29 -6.53
CA SER A 117 2.10 8.75 -7.17
C SER A 117 0.99 8.55 -6.15
N TYR A 118 -0.23 8.50 -6.63
CA TYR A 118 -1.42 8.19 -5.83
C TYR A 118 -2.39 7.34 -6.68
N PRO A 119 -3.32 6.60 -6.03
CA PRO A 119 -4.31 5.82 -6.75
C PRO A 119 -5.18 6.70 -7.66
N VAL A 120 -5.45 6.22 -8.88
CA VAL A 120 -6.44 6.83 -9.75
C VAL A 120 -7.81 6.33 -9.32
N ASN A 121 -8.70 7.26 -8.99
CA ASN A 121 -10.08 6.97 -8.61
C ASN A 121 -11.01 7.33 -9.77
N PRO A 122 -11.49 6.34 -10.57
CA PRO A 122 -12.44 6.59 -11.65
C PRO A 122 -13.72 7.24 -11.12
N SER A 123 -14.27 8.20 -11.86
CA SER A 123 -15.46 8.97 -11.46
C SER A 123 -16.70 8.09 -11.33
N GLU A 124 -16.76 6.99 -12.06
CA GLU A 124 -17.86 6.03 -12.08
C GLU A 124 -17.93 5.19 -10.79
N ILE A 125 -16.85 5.14 -10.01
CA ILE A 125 -16.78 4.39 -8.76
C ILE A 125 -16.86 5.39 -7.60
N PRO A 126 -17.90 5.32 -6.75
CA PRO A 126 -18.09 6.27 -5.66
C PRO A 126 -17.21 5.92 -4.45
N PHE A 127 -15.93 6.30 -4.50
CA PHE A 127 -14.99 6.11 -3.38
C PHE A 127 -15.44 6.93 -2.17
N ASP A 128 -15.94 6.24 -1.15
CA ASP A 128 -16.50 6.86 0.07
C ASP A 128 -15.60 6.69 1.31
N GLY A 129 -14.53 5.91 1.20
CA GLY A 129 -13.65 5.59 2.32
C GLY A 129 -14.30 4.79 3.46
N LYS A 130 -15.51 4.23 3.23
CA LYS A 130 -16.29 3.44 4.18
C LYS A 130 -16.54 2.02 3.70
N ARG A 131 -17.02 1.89 2.46
CA ARG A 131 -17.30 0.62 1.79
C ARG A 131 -16.48 0.42 0.53
N ILE A 132 -16.19 1.52 -0.16
CA ILE A 132 -15.40 1.53 -1.39
C ILE A 132 -14.10 2.26 -1.11
N HIS A 133 -13.01 1.53 -1.26
CA HIS A 133 -11.66 1.96 -0.92
C HIS A 133 -10.74 1.82 -2.12
N ASP A 134 -9.77 2.70 -2.21
CA ASP A 134 -8.55 2.50 -2.98
C ASP A 134 -7.45 1.85 -2.13
N SER A 135 -6.26 1.64 -2.71
CA SER A 135 -5.13 1.02 -2.00
C SER A 135 -4.62 1.82 -0.80
N ASP A 136 -4.87 3.14 -0.75
CA ASP A 136 -4.44 4.00 0.33
C ASP A 136 -5.48 4.04 1.46
N THR A 137 -6.74 4.14 1.10
CA THR A 137 -7.85 4.26 2.07
C THR A 137 -8.18 2.94 2.73
N ILE A 138 -7.93 1.79 2.09
CA ILE A 138 -8.09 0.45 2.68
C ILE A 138 -7.20 0.25 3.92
N LEU A 139 -6.06 0.94 3.99
CA LEU A 139 -5.18 0.91 5.15
C LEU A 139 -5.80 1.56 6.41
N LYS A 140 -6.84 2.37 6.24
CA LYS A 140 -7.50 3.11 7.33
C LYS A 140 -8.71 2.40 7.93
N ILE A 141 -9.12 1.26 7.38
CA ILE A 141 -10.23 0.50 7.96
C ILE A 141 -9.88 0.05 9.39
N LYS A 142 -10.89 0.01 10.26
CA LYS A 142 -10.72 -0.29 11.69
C LYS A 142 -11.14 -1.71 12.08
N ARG A 143 -11.62 -2.50 11.13
CA ARG A 143 -12.07 -3.89 11.35
C ARG A 143 -11.99 -4.68 10.06
N PHE A 144 -11.81 -5.97 10.17
CA PHE A 144 -11.89 -6.85 9.00
C PHE A 144 -13.31 -6.86 8.42
N PRO A 145 -13.47 -6.72 7.10
CA PRO A 145 -14.75 -6.97 6.45
C PRO A 145 -15.08 -8.46 6.48
N VAL A 146 -16.35 -8.81 6.37
CA VAL A 146 -16.78 -10.21 6.21
C VAL A 146 -16.37 -10.74 4.86
N SER A 147 -16.51 -9.91 3.83
CA SER A 147 -16.06 -10.17 2.47
C SER A 147 -15.44 -8.93 1.84
N LEU A 148 -14.53 -9.15 0.90
CA LEU A 148 -13.85 -8.11 0.16
C LEU A 148 -13.90 -8.44 -1.34
N CYS A 149 -14.39 -7.49 -2.12
CA CYS A 149 -14.28 -7.52 -3.57
C CYS A 149 -13.10 -6.63 -4.00
N VAL A 150 -12.16 -7.18 -4.73
CA VAL A 150 -10.99 -6.48 -5.27
C VAL A 150 -11.16 -6.35 -6.77
N LEU A 151 -11.17 -5.12 -7.27
CA LEU A 151 -11.26 -4.83 -8.69
C LEU A 151 -9.88 -4.63 -9.30
N GLY A 152 -9.53 -5.48 -10.25
CA GLY A 152 -8.25 -5.47 -10.96
C GLY A 152 -7.22 -6.43 -10.35
N ALA A 153 -6.75 -7.38 -11.16
CA ALA A 153 -5.75 -8.37 -10.80
C ALA A 153 -4.32 -7.95 -11.19
N GLY A 154 -3.99 -6.68 -10.96
CA GLY A 154 -2.63 -6.17 -11.00
C GLY A 154 -1.88 -6.50 -9.70
N VAL A 155 -0.63 -6.00 -9.56
CA VAL A 155 0.24 -6.27 -8.40
C VAL A 155 -0.47 -5.93 -7.09
N ILE A 156 -1.01 -4.73 -6.97
CA ILE A 156 -1.67 -4.24 -5.74
C ILE A 156 -2.91 -5.08 -5.43
N GLY A 157 -3.76 -5.36 -6.45
CA GLY A 157 -4.96 -6.16 -6.25
C GLY A 157 -4.65 -7.58 -5.78
N CYS A 158 -3.69 -8.26 -6.41
CA CYS A 158 -3.25 -9.59 -5.99
C CYS A 158 -2.65 -9.58 -4.57
N GLU A 159 -1.86 -8.54 -4.22
CA GLU A 159 -1.26 -8.40 -2.91
C GLU A 159 -2.33 -8.25 -1.82
N TYR A 160 -3.27 -7.30 -1.95
CA TYR A 160 -4.35 -7.12 -0.98
C TYR A 160 -5.30 -8.31 -0.92
N ALA A 161 -5.65 -8.92 -2.06
CA ALA A 161 -6.48 -10.13 -2.08
C ALA A 161 -5.87 -11.24 -1.23
N THR A 162 -4.57 -11.50 -1.39
CA THR A 162 -3.87 -12.54 -0.62
C THR A 162 -3.68 -12.18 0.85
N ILE A 163 -3.48 -10.90 1.20
CA ILE A 163 -3.39 -10.43 2.59
C ILE A 163 -4.70 -10.67 3.33
N TYR A 164 -5.82 -10.22 2.76
CA TYR A 164 -7.12 -10.34 3.41
C TYR A 164 -7.62 -11.78 3.46
N ALA A 165 -7.38 -12.58 2.42
CA ALA A 165 -7.69 -14.01 2.42
C ALA A 165 -6.94 -14.75 3.53
N ALA A 166 -5.64 -14.44 3.73
CA ALA A 166 -4.84 -15.03 4.80
C ALA A 166 -5.38 -14.69 6.20
N MET A 167 -6.11 -13.57 6.35
CA MET A 167 -6.80 -13.19 7.59
C MET A 167 -8.22 -13.76 7.73
N GLY A 168 -8.63 -14.66 6.82
CA GLY A 168 -9.93 -15.33 6.86
C GLY A 168 -11.08 -14.52 6.28
N VAL A 169 -10.81 -13.42 5.57
CA VAL A 169 -11.82 -12.66 4.84
C VAL A 169 -12.18 -13.41 3.55
N LYS A 170 -13.46 -13.52 3.23
CA LYS A 170 -13.90 -14.05 1.94
C LYS A 170 -13.57 -13.06 0.84
N VAL A 171 -12.68 -13.43 -0.10
CA VAL A 171 -12.17 -12.52 -1.12
C VAL A 171 -12.65 -12.94 -2.50
N TYR A 172 -13.16 -11.95 -3.24
CA TYR A 172 -13.47 -12.02 -4.66
C TYR A 172 -12.49 -11.10 -5.41
N LEU A 173 -11.75 -11.63 -6.36
CA LEU A 173 -10.86 -10.87 -7.23
C LEU A 173 -11.47 -10.82 -8.64
N ILE A 174 -11.90 -9.64 -9.06
CA ILE A 174 -12.52 -9.42 -10.36
C ILE A 174 -11.51 -8.82 -11.31
N ASN A 175 -11.38 -9.39 -12.49
CA ASN A 175 -10.48 -8.94 -13.54
C ASN A 175 -11.17 -8.91 -14.90
N ASN A 176 -11.04 -7.81 -15.62
CA ASN A 176 -11.58 -7.65 -16.97
C ASN A 176 -10.78 -8.39 -18.06
N ARG A 177 -9.65 -9.00 -17.69
CA ARG A 177 -8.82 -9.80 -18.57
C ARG A 177 -8.93 -11.27 -18.19
N ASP A 178 -8.46 -12.15 -19.09
CA ASP A 178 -8.40 -13.60 -18.91
C ASP A 178 -7.24 -14.08 -18.02
N ARG A 179 -6.31 -13.16 -17.66
CA ARG A 179 -5.09 -13.47 -16.92
C ARG A 179 -4.72 -12.38 -15.90
N ILE A 180 -4.21 -12.79 -14.74
CA ILE A 180 -3.61 -11.86 -13.77
C ILE A 180 -2.18 -11.49 -14.23
N LEU A 181 -1.69 -10.32 -13.81
CA LEU A 181 -0.29 -9.89 -14.01
C LEU A 181 0.24 -10.19 -15.45
N PRO A 182 -0.35 -9.66 -16.51
CA PRO A 182 -0.09 -10.10 -17.90
C PRO A 182 1.35 -9.82 -18.38
N PHE A 183 2.13 -9.05 -17.62
CA PHE A 183 3.54 -8.75 -17.88
C PHE A 183 4.50 -9.82 -17.34
N LEU A 184 4.00 -10.78 -16.55
CA LEU A 184 4.77 -11.92 -16.08
C LEU A 184 4.66 -13.08 -17.06
N ASP A 185 5.59 -14.03 -16.94
CA ASP A 185 5.50 -15.32 -17.61
C ASP A 185 4.18 -16.04 -17.24
N SER A 186 3.63 -16.78 -18.21
CA SER A 186 2.34 -17.45 -18.04
C SER A 186 2.37 -18.49 -16.92
N GLU A 187 3.44 -19.29 -16.84
CA GLU A 187 3.57 -20.32 -15.80
C GLU A 187 3.60 -19.71 -14.39
N ILE A 188 4.25 -18.56 -14.23
CA ILE A 188 4.30 -17.81 -12.96
C ILE A 188 2.91 -17.29 -12.59
N SER A 189 2.21 -16.66 -13.55
CA SER A 189 0.85 -16.15 -13.35
C SER A 189 -0.13 -17.27 -12.97
N GLU A 190 -0.06 -18.41 -13.66
CA GLU A 190 -0.89 -19.59 -13.37
C GLU A 190 -0.56 -20.22 -12.02
N ALA A 191 0.73 -20.30 -11.65
CA ALA A 191 1.13 -20.79 -10.33
C ALA A 191 0.57 -19.90 -9.22
N LEU A 192 0.58 -18.58 -9.41
CA LEU A 192 -0.02 -17.64 -8.47
C LEU A 192 -1.54 -17.80 -8.38
N VAL A 193 -2.23 -17.97 -9.52
CA VAL A 193 -3.69 -18.24 -9.55
C VAL A 193 -4.01 -19.50 -8.76
N ARG A 194 -3.27 -20.60 -8.98
CA ARG A 194 -3.46 -21.84 -8.20
C ARG A 194 -3.30 -21.59 -6.70
N GLN A 195 -2.26 -20.87 -6.33
CA GLN A 195 -2.01 -20.57 -4.91
C GLN A 195 -3.10 -19.68 -4.30
N MET A 196 -3.57 -18.67 -5.03
CA MET A 196 -4.66 -17.79 -4.58
C MET A 196 -5.98 -18.58 -4.40
N LYS A 197 -6.31 -19.47 -5.34
CA LYS A 197 -7.47 -20.37 -5.22
C LYS A 197 -7.36 -21.31 -4.01
N ASN A 198 -6.17 -21.87 -3.76
CA ASN A 198 -5.91 -22.69 -2.56
C ASN A 198 -6.10 -21.91 -1.25
N GLN A 199 -5.91 -20.59 -1.27
CA GLN A 199 -6.22 -19.70 -0.15
C GLN A 199 -7.71 -19.33 -0.05
N GLY A 200 -8.57 -19.87 -0.91
CA GLY A 200 -10.00 -19.61 -0.93
C GLY A 200 -10.41 -18.32 -1.64
N ILE A 201 -9.52 -17.72 -2.43
CA ILE A 201 -9.85 -16.55 -3.25
C ILE A 201 -10.63 -16.98 -4.47
N GLU A 202 -11.80 -16.39 -4.68
CA GLU A 202 -12.63 -16.60 -5.86
C GLU A 202 -12.22 -15.58 -6.93
N ILE A 203 -11.71 -16.07 -8.06
CA ILE A 203 -11.20 -15.22 -9.15
C ILE A 203 -12.16 -15.26 -10.31
N LEU A 204 -12.67 -14.08 -10.69
CA LEU A 204 -13.60 -13.88 -11.80
C LEU A 204 -12.86 -13.17 -12.94
N PHE A 205 -12.58 -13.91 -14.02
CA PHE A 205 -11.97 -13.39 -15.23
C PHE A 205 -13.00 -12.88 -16.21
N ASN A 206 -12.57 -12.01 -17.15
CA ASN A 206 -13.40 -11.45 -18.21
C ASN A 206 -14.68 -10.79 -17.68
N THR A 207 -14.58 -10.18 -16.48
CA THR A 207 -15.68 -9.56 -15.76
C THR A 207 -15.35 -8.09 -15.47
N SER A 208 -16.31 -7.20 -15.76
CA SER A 208 -16.19 -5.75 -15.56
C SER A 208 -17.39 -5.22 -14.78
#